data_0895b6f7c61be821591c321fd4ace2ee
#
_entry.id   0895b6f7c61be821591c321fd4ace2ee
#
_cell.length_a   1.000
_cell.length_b   1.000
_cell.length_c   1.000
_cell.angle_alpha   90.00
_cell.angle_beta   90.00
_cell.angle_gamma   90.00
#
_symmetry.space_group_name_H-M   'P 1'
#
loop_
_entity.id
_entity.type
_entity.pdbx_description
1 polymer ?
#
loop_
_entity_poly.entity_id
_entity_poly.type
_entity_poly.pdbx_seq_one_letter_code
_entity_poly.pdbx_strand_id
1 'polypeptide(L)'
;MANDERLTLSVDCGGLFLKSCVLDESGTMHSKPSRIETPYPLSPDRFIETIKGISDSLPAAYRATVGMPGMIRHGVVISTPHYMTKSGPRTKIDPELQEQWSGFDMQNALTKKLEMPTRVLNDAEVHGAGIISGSGYEVVITLGTGLGFAIFYGGSLSPHIE
;
A
#
# COMPACT_ATOMS: atom_id res chain seq x y z
N MET A 1 3.26 -28.33 -18.07
CA MET A 1 2.89 -27.99 -16.70
C MET A 1 3.01 -26.49 -16.61
N ALA A 2 1.89 -25.77 -16.47
CA ALA A 2 1.92 -24.32 -16.26
C ALA A 2 2.64 -24.08 -14.94
N ASN A 3 3.70 -23.30 -15.00
CA ASN A 3 4.40 -22.81 -13.82
C ASN A 3 3.36 -21.97 -13.05
N ASP A 4 2.88 -22.46 -11.91
CA ASP A 4 1.91 -21.76 -11.07
C ASP A 4 2.67 -20.63 -10.31
N GLU A 5 3.21 -19.70 -11.10
CA GLU A 5 3.91 -18.53 -10.56
C GLU A 5 2.88 -17.64 -9.87
N ARG A 6 2.89 -17.66 -8.56
CA ARG A 6 2.01 -16.84 -7.72
C ARG A 6 2.47 -15.39 -7.75
N LEU A 7 2.17 -14.72 -8.87
CA LEU A 7 2.51 -13.31 -9.04
C LEU A 7 1.76 -12.43 -8.04
N THR A 8 2.45 -11.42 -7.57
CA THR A 8 1.93 -10.41 -6.62
C THR A 8 1.91 -9.04 -7.28
N LEU A 9 0.75 -8.40 -7.34
CA LEU A 9 0.64 -6.98 -7.62
C LEU A 9 1.13 -6.21 -6.39
N SER A 10 2.21 -5.47 -6.52
CA SER A 10 2.74 -4.58 -5.48
C SER A 10 2.44 -3.13 -5.84
N VAL A 11 1.79 -2.41 -4.93
CA VAL A 11 1.48 -0.98 -5.09
C VAL A 11 2.03 -0.20 -3.91
N ASP A 12 2.91 0.76 -4.18
CA ASP A 12 3.44 1.74 -3.23
C ASP A 12 2.69 3.06 -3.43
N CYS A 13 1.85 3.41 -2.47
CA CYS A 13 0.98 4.57 -2.52
C CYS A 13 1.58 5.74 -1.75
N GLY A 14 2.15 6.68 -2.47
CA GLY A 14 2.70 7.92 -1.89
C GLY A 14 1.74 9.11 -1.96
N GLY A 15 2.12 10.19 -1.29
CA GLY A 15 1.34 11.43 -1.33
C GLY A 15 1.37 12.16 -2.68
N LEU A 16 2.35 11.89 -3.55
CA LEU A 16 2.48 12.52 -4.87
C LEU A 16 2.31 11.54 -6.02
N PHE A 17 2.70 10.29 -5.82
CA PHE A 17 2.68 9.26 -6.86
C PHE A 17 2.26 7.91 -6.29
N LEU A 18 1.56 7.14 -7.09
CA LEU A 18 1.33 5.71 -6.92
C LEU A 18 2.28 4.98 -7.86
N LYS A 19 3.06 4.05 -7.31
CA LYS A 19 3.99 3.21 -8.06
C LYS A 19 3.54 1.76 -7.97
N SER A 20 3.73 1.00 -9.03
CA SER A 20 3.27 -0.39 -9.06
C SER A 20 4.12 -1.26 -9.97
N CYS A 21 4.17 -2.53 -9.65
CA CYS A 21 4.75 -3.58 -10.48
C CYS A 21 4.14 -4.93 -10.12
N VAL A 22 4.37 -5.92 -10.95
CA VAL A 22 4.05 -7.33 -10.65
C VAL A 22 5.35 -8.07 -10.38
N LEU A 23 5.39 -8.79 -9.26
CA LEU A 23 6.56 -9.52 -8.75
C LEU A 23 6.23 -11.01 -8.59
N ASP A 24 7.21 -11.87 -8.76
CA ASP A 24 7.13 -13.27 -8.31
C ASP A 24 7.55 -13.42 -6.83
N GLU A 25 7.57 -14.65 -6.34
CA GLU A 25 7.94 -14.98 -4.95
C GLU A 25 9.43 -14.71 -4.64
N SER A 26 10.29 -14.60 -5.66
CA SER A 26 11.71 -14.24 -5.51
C SER A 26 11.94 -12.73 -5.46
N GLY A 27 10.89 -11.93 -5.71
CA GLY A 27 10.99 -10.48 -5.87
C GLY A 27 11.40 -10.04 -7.28
N THR A 28 11.47 -10.97 -8.24
CA THR A 28 11.76 -10.63 -9.64
C THR A 28 10.56 -9.91 -10.27
N MET A 29 10.81 -8.81 -10.96
CA MET A 29 9.77 -8.05 -11.62
C MET A 29 9.32 -8.70 -12.95
N HIS A 30 8.04 -8.98 -13.05
CA HIS A 30 7.36 -9.50 -14.22
C HIS A 30 6.64 -8.41 -15.04
N SER A 31 6.74 -7.16 -14.61
CA SER A 31 6.27 -5.99 -15.36
C SER A 31 7.27 -4.85 -15.21
N LYS A 32 7.25 -3.92 -16.18
CA LYS A 32 7.92 -2.64 -15.97
C LYS A 32 7.23 -1.89 -14.81
N PRO A 33 7.98 -1.23 -13.92
CA PRO A 33 7.39 -0.37 -12.91
C PRO A 33 6.52 0.71 -13.56
N SER A 34 5.30 0.85 -13.09
CA SER A 34 4.39 1.93 -13.46
C SER A 34 4.41 3.02 -12.41
N ARG A 35 4.17 4.26 -12.80
CA ARG A 35 4.08 5.42 -11.92
C ARG A 35 3.02 6.36 -12.45
N ILE A 36 2.03 6.68 -11.62
CA ILE A 36 0.99 7.68 -11.92
C ILE A 36 0.96 8.73 -10.84
N GLU A 37 0.50 9.93 -11.14
CA GLU A 37 0.25 10.96 -10.14
C GLU A 37 -0.90 10.56 -9.23
N THR A 38 -0.79 10.89 -7.93
CA THR A 38 -1.89 10.68 -6.97
C THR A 38 -3.05 11.61 -7.33
N PRO A 39 -4.25 11.07 -7.65
CA PRO A 39 -5.33 11.85 -8.24
C PRO A 39 -6.16 12.58 -7.16
N TYR A 40 -5.71 13.75 -6.72
CA TYR A 40 -6.44 14.57 -5.76
C TYR A 40 -7.66 15.31 -6.37
N PRO A 41 -8.72 15.58 -5.56
CA PRO A 41 -8.99 15.05 -4.24
C PRO A 41 -9.22 13.53 -4.29
N LEU A 42 -8.74 12.79 -3.28
CA LEU A 42 -8.72 11.33 -3.28
C LEU A 42 -9.62 10.79 -2.17
N SER A 43 -10.84 10.40 -2.52
CA SER A 43 -11.74 9.65 -1.65
C SER A 43 -11.38 8.17 -1.62
N PRO A 44 -11.84 7.38 -0.63
CA PRO A 44 -11.67 5.92 -0.63
C PRO A 44 -12.16 5.25 -1.91
N ASP A 45 -13.32 5.62 -2.43
CA ASP A 45 -13.87 5.04 -3.67
C ASP A 45 -12.98 5.36 -4.87
N ARG A 46 -12.53 6.61 -4.99
CA ARG A 46 -11.62 7.00 -6.07
C ARG A 46 -10.28 6.29 -5.97
N PHE A 47 -9.78 6.06 -4.77
CA PHE A 47 -8.58 5.27 -4.54
C PHE A 47 -8.76 3.83 -5.03
N ILE A 48 -9.87 3.18 -4.66
CA ILE A 48 -10.20 1.81 -5.08
C ILE A 48 -10.27 1.69 -6.60
N GLU A 49 -10.96 2.61 -7.27
CA GLU A 49 -11.03 2.64 -8.74
C GLU A 49 -9.65 2.88 -9.38
N THR A 50 -8.83 3.72 -8.77
CA THR A 50 -7.47 3.97 -9.24
C THR A 50 -6.60 2.71 -9.15
N ILE A 51 -6.66 1.99 -8.01
CA ILE A 51 -5.94 0.72 -7.84
C ILE A 51 -6.46 -0.36 -8.82
N LYS A 52 -7.77 -0.41 -9.05
CA LYS A 52 -8.35 -1.32 -10.06
C LYS A 52 -7.81 -1.01 -11.47
N GLY A 53 -7.78 0.26 -11.87
CA GLY A 53 -7.22 0.68 -13.15
C GLY A 53 -5.73 0.33 -13.30
N ILE A 54 -4.95 0.46 -12.22
CA ILE A 54 -3.55 0.01 -12.18
C ILE A 54 -3.49 -1.51 -12.39
N SER A 55 -4.28 -2.29 -11.65
CA SER A 55 -4.33 -3.75 -11.77
C SER A 55 -4.66 -4.19 -13.20
N ASP A 56 -5.64 -3.57 -13.84
CA ASP A 56 -6.07 -3.91 -15.20
C ASP A 56 -5.03 -3.56 -16.28
N SER A 57 -4.10 -2.66 -16.00
CA SER A 57 -3.01 -2.25 -16.90
C SER A 57 -1.75 -3.11 -16.81
N LEU A 58 -1.69 -4.00 -15.84
CA LEU A 58 -0.53 -4.85 -15.53
C LEU A 58 -0.85 -6.33 -15.79
N PRO A 59 0.17 -7.21 -15.87
CA PRO A 59 -0.05 -8.65 -15.95
C PRO A 59 -0.92 -9.15 -14.80
N ALA A 60 -1.75 -10.16 -15.08
CA ALA A 60 -2.60 -10.76 -14.07
C ALA A 60 -1.79 -11.27 -12.87
N ALA A 61 -2.25 -10.96 -11.67
CA ALA A 61 -1.64 -11.36 -10.43
C ALA A 61 -2.59 -12.27 -9.63
N TYR A 62 -2.01 -13.13 -8.78
CA TYR A 62 -2.75 -14.02 -7.87
C TYR A 62 -3.20 -13.30 -6.59
N ARG A 63 -2.43 -12.32 -6.15
CA ARG A 63 -2.64 -11.54 -4.93
C ARG A 63 -2.12 -10.12 -5.07
N ALA A 64 -2.53 -9.23 -4.16
CA ALA A 64 -2.05 -7.86 -4.12
C ALA A 64 -1.51 -7.47 -2.74
N THR A 65 -0.48 -6.61 -2.74
CA THR A 65 0.00 -5.89 -1.55
C THR A 65 -0.03 -4.40 -1.85
N VAL A 66 -0.70 -3.63 -1.01
CA VAL A 66 -0.88 -2.19 -1.16
C VAL A 66 -0.32 -1.48 0.07
N GLY A 67 0.77 -0.74 -0.10
CA GLY A 67 1.36 0.11 0.92
C GLY A 67 0.72 1.50 0.88
N MET A 68 0.16 1.94 1.99
CA MET A 68 -0.51 3.24 2.11
C MET A 68 0.20 4.16 3.11
N PRO A 69 0.23 5.47 2.86
CA PRO A 69 0.78 6.43 3.84
C PRO A 69 -0.18 6.59 5.02
N GLY A 70 0.37 6.65 6.22
CA GLY A 70 -0.39 6.89 7.45
C GLY A 70 -0.50 5.66 8.35
N MET A 71 -1.47 5.68 9.25
CA MET A 71 -1.68 4.60 10.21
C MET A 71 -2.71 3.61 9.67
N ILE A 72 -2.26 2.40 9.38
CA ILE A 72 -3.08 1.28 8.92
C ILE A 72 -3.01 0.18 9.97
N ARG A 73 -4.16 -0.32 10.41
CA ARG A 73 -4.24 -1.45 11.36
C ARG A 73 -5.15 -2.54 10.80
N HIS A 74 -4.61 -3.73 10.59
CA HIS A 74 -5.34 -4.87 10.03
C HIS A 74 -6.11 -4.54 8.74
N GLY A 75 -5.52 -3.70 7.88
CA GLY A 75 -6.13 -3.27 6.63
C GLY A 75 -7.16 -2.15 6.74
N VAL A 76 -7.44 -1.69 7.97
CA VAL A 76 -8.32 -0.53 8.24
C VAL A 76 -7.49 0.74 8.34
N VAL A 77 -7.94 1.78 7.65
CA VAL A 77 -7.32 3.10 7.68
C VAL A 77 -7.71 3.83 8.97
N ILE A 78 -6.77 4.01 9.89
CA ILE A 78 -6.99 4.80 11.10
C ILE A 78 -6.79 6.29 10.77
N SER A 79 -5.72 6.59 10.02
CA SER A 79 -5.43 7.96 9.55
C SER A 79 -4.54 7.92 8.32
N THR A 80 -4.82 8.76 7.35
CA THR A 80 -3.97 8.98 6.17
C THR A 80 -3.92 10.48 5.83
N PRO A 81 -3.10 11.29 6.54
CA PRO A 81 -3.13 12.75 6.43
C PRO A 81 -2.92 13.28 5.02
N HIS A 82 -2.19 12.55 4.17
CA HIS A 82 -1.98 12.96 2.78
C HIS A 82 -3.27 12.91 1.95
N TYR A 83 -4.12 11.91 2.18
CA TYR A 83 -5.35 11.71 1.40
C TYR A 83 -6.56 12.43 1.99
N MET A 84 -6.47 12.85 3.26
CA MET A 84 -7.50 13.67 3.91
C MET A 84 -7.46 15.15 3.49
N THR A 85 -6.85 15.46 2.34
CA THR A 85 -6.69 16.82 1.80
C THR A 85 -7.18 16.91 0.36
N LYS A 86 -7.61 18.09 -0.08
CA LYS A 86 -8.08 18.27 -1.47
C LYS A 86 -6.95 18.41 -2.49
N SER A 87 -5.77 18.81 -2.05
CA SER A 87 -4.68 19.19 -2.97
C SER A 87 -3.36 18.50 -2.68
N GLY A 88 -3.38 17.45 -1.84
CA GLY A 88 -2.19 16.63 -1.54
C GLY A 88 -1.42 17.05 -0.28
N PRO A 89 -0.22 16.49 -0.10
CA PRO A 89 0.56 16.64 1.12
C PRO A 89 0.82 18.09 1.52
N ARG A 90 0.87 18.36 2.83
CA ARG A 90 1.15 19.68 3.43
C ARG A 90 0.08 20.73 3.14
N THR A 91 -1.10 20.33 2.71
CA THR A 91 -2.26 21.21 2.59
C THR A 91 -3.25 20.96 3.73
N LYS A 92 -4.25 21.83 3.84
CA LYS A 92 -5.24 21.77 4.92
C LYS A 92 -6.07 20.48 4.82
N ILE A 93 -6.26 19.80 5.94
CA ILE A 93 -7.17 18.65 6.06
C ILE A 93 -8.59 19.10 5.74
N ASP A 94 -9.25 18.32 4.91
CA ASP A 94 -10.67 18.47 4.59
C ASP A 94 -11.49 17.55 5.51
N PRO A 95 -12.46 18.09 6.27
CA PRO A 95 -13.22 17.29 7.23
C PRO A 95 -14.04 16.16 6.60
N GLU A 96 -14.58 16.38 5.39
CA GLU A 96 -15.36 15.38 4.69
C GLU A 96 -14.48 14.19 4.25
N LEU A 97 -13.31 14.45 3.69
CA LEU A 97 -12.34 13.41 3.35
C LEU A 97 -11.82 12.71 4.61
N GLN A 98 -11.61 13.44 5.69
CA GLN A 98 -11.19 12.85 6.97
C GLN A 98 -12.25 11.86 7.48
N GLU A 99 -13.52 12.23 7.44
CA GLU A 99 -14.62 11.33 7.84
C GLU A 99 -14.69 10.09 6.96
N GLN A 100 -14.58 10.24 5.64
CA GLN A 100 -14.61 9.12 4.70
C GLN A 100 -13.44 8.13 4.89
N TRP A 101 -12.25 8.63 5.18
CA TRP A 101 -11.06 7.79 5.35
C TRP A 101 -10.95 7.13 6.72
N SER A 102 -11.41 7.77 7.78
CA SER A 102 -11.26 7.28 9.15
C SER A 102 -12.10 6.04 9.40
N GLY A 103 -11.45 4.94 9.76
CA GLY A 103 -12.11 3.66 10.01
C GLY A 103 -12.50 2.89 8.75
N PHE A 104 -12.06 3.32 7.56
CA PHE A 104 -12.40 2.66 6.31
C PHE A 104 -11.65 1.32 6.17
N ASP A 105 -12.38 0.20 5.99
CA ASP A 105 -11.80 -1.13 5.75
C ASP A 105 -11.33 -1.26 4.29
N MET A 106 -10.15 -0.72 4.04
CA MET A 106 -9.58 -0.68 2.70
C MET A 106 -9.19 -2.07 2.20
N GLN A 107 -8.71 -2.93 3.08
CA GLN A 107 -8.32 -4.29 2.68
C GLN A 107 -9.51 -5.09 2.16
N ASN A 108 -10.62 -5.07 2.85
CA ASN A 108 -11.84 -5.77 2.41
C ASN A 108 -12.40 -5.16 1.12
N ALA A 109 -12.40 -3.83 1.02
CA ALA A 109 -12.87 -3.13 -0.18
C ALA A 109 -12.01 -3.49 -1.41
N LEU A 110 -10.68 -3.45 -1.30
CA LEU A 110 -9.78 -3.83 -2.40
C LEU A 110 -9.83 -5.32 -2.71
N THR A 111 -9.94 -6.20 -1.70
CA THR A 111 -10.11 -7.64 -1.92
C THR A 111 -11.33 -7.93 -2.78
N LYS A 112 -12.45 -7.28 -2.49
CA LYS A 112 -13.68 -7.41 -3.28
C LYS A 112 -13.54 -6.81 -4.68
N LYS A 113 -12.96 -5.62 -4.80
CA LYS A 113 -12.84 -4.92 -6.07
C LYS A 113 -11.88 -5.58 -7.04
N LEU A 114 -10.76 -6.09 -6.54
CA LEU A 114 -9.73 -6.75 -7.33
C LEU A 114 -10.03 -8.24 -7.56
N GLU A 115 -10.97 -8.82 -6.84
CA GLU A 115 -11.34 -10.24 -6.88
C GLU A 115 -10.14 -11.17 -6.58
N MET A 116 -9.20 -10.68 -5.75
CA MET A 116 -8.02 -11.43 -5.34
C MET A 116 -7.65 -11.14 -3.87
N PRO A 117 -6.96 -12.06 -3.18
CA PRO A 117 -6.44 -11.80 -1.84
C PRO A 117 -5.59 -10.54 -1.83
N THR A 118 -5.98 -9.55 -1.05
CA THR A 118 -5.28 -8.26 -0.96
C THR A 118 -4.86 -7.98 0.47
N ARG A 119 -3.63 -7.53 0.67
CA ARG A 119 -3.13 -7.05 1.94
C ARG A 119 -2.84 -5.55 1.86
N VAL A 120 -3.36 -4.81 2.84
CA VAL A 120 -3.14 -3.37 2.96
C VAL A 120 -2.34 -3.10 4.23
N LEU A 121 -1.21 -2.42 4.08
CA LEU A 121 -0.23 -2.14 5.12
C LEU A 121 0.20 -0.67 5.06
N ASN A 122 0.94 -0.22 6.07
CA ASN A 122 1.68 1.03 5.95
C ASN A 122 2.80 0.91 4.89
N ASP A 123 3.14 2.02 4.22
CA ASP A 123 4.16 2.07 3.18
C ASP A 123 5.55 1.66 3.70
N ALA A 124 5.95 2.08 4.91
CA ALA A 124 7.21 1.66 5.52
C ALA A 124 7.26 0.16 5.85
N GLU A 125 6.10 -0.46 6.17
CA GLU A 125 6.01 -1.91 6.41
C GLU A 125 6.24 -2.69 5.11
N VAL A 126 5.66 -2.23 4.00
CA VAL A 126 5.86 -2.86 2.69
C VAL A 126 7.31 -2.70 2.22
N HIS A 127 7.89 -1.50 2.34
CA HIS A 127 9.30 -1.26 2.02
C HIS A 127 10.21 -2.11 2.90
N GLY A 128 9.93 -2.17 4.20
CA GLY A 128 10.68 -2.96 5.15
C GLY A 128 10.73 -4.44 4.79
N ALA A 129 9.60 -5.02 4.44
CA ALA A 129 9.50 -6.42 4.06
C ALA A 129 10.42 -6.81 2.88
N GLY A 130 10.76 -5.84 2.01
CA GLY A 130 11.65 -6.05 0.87
C GLY A 130 13.14 -5.96 1.16
N ILE A 131 13.55 -5.49 2.36
CA ILE A 131 14.96 -5.20 2.67
C ILE A 131 15.48 -5.86 3.94
N ILE A 132 14.62 -6.42 4.79
CA ILE A 132 15.03 -7.11 6.03
C ILE A 132 15.81 -8.39 5.73
N SER A 133 16.70 -8.76 6.64
CA SER A 133 17.44 -10.01 6.58
C SER A 133 16.64 -11.22 7.08
N GLY A 134 15.60 -10.97 7.85
CA GLY A 134 14.74 -11.98 8.46
C GLY A 134 15.30 -12.56 9.77
N SER A 135 16.27 -11.91 10.40
CA SER A 135 16.91 -12.39 11.62
C SER A 135 16.86 -11.40 12.77
N GLY A 136 16.44 -11.85 13.94
CA GLY A 136 16.38 -11.01 15.15
C GLY A 136 15.39 -9.86 15.03
N TYR A 137 15.64 -8.76 15.77
CA TYR A 137 14.90 -7.52 15.64
C TYR A 137 15.52 -6.64 14.56
N GLU A 138 14.68 -6.15 13.67
CA GLU A 138 15.08 -5.23 12.60
C GLU A 138 14.12 -4.03 12.58
N VAL A 139 14.68 -2.83 12.56
CA VAL A 139 13.92 -1.58 12.45
C VAL A 139 14.24 -0.94 11.11
N VAL A 140 13.23 -0.73 10.31
CA VAL A 140 13.35 -0.03 9.03
C VAL A 140 12.81 1.38 9.20
N ILE A 141 13.59 2.36 8.77
CA ILE A 141 13.22 3.78 8.80
C ILE A 141 13.17 4.28 7.36
N THR A 142 12.03 4.82 6.96
CA THR A 142 11.86 5.47 5.66
C THR A 142 11.88 6.98 5.82
N LEU A 143 12.66 7.64 4.97
CA LEU A 143 12.79 9.11 4.93
C LEU A 143 12.30 9.61 3.59
N GLY A 144 11.23 10.38 3.59
CA GLY A 144 10.62 10.94 2.38
C GLY A 144 9.87 12.23 2.68
N THR A 145 8.64 12.36 2.23
CA THR A 145 7.74 13.47 2.58
C THR A 145 7.49 13.52 4.09
N GLY A 146 7.54 12.36 4.75
CA GLY A 146 7.47 12.15 6.18
C GLY A 146 8.53 11.16 6.67
N LEU A 147 8.47 10.83 7.95
CA LEU A 147 9.22 9.77 8.59
C LEU A 147 8.28 8.57 8.79
N GLY A 148 8.64 7.43 8.23
CA GLY A 148 7.97 6.15 8.49
C GLY A 148 8.92 5.19 9.18
N PHE A 149 8.37 4.23 9.92
CA PHE A 149 9.16 3.14 10.49
C PHE A 149 8.33 1.86 10.53
N ALA A 150 9.02 0.74 10.46
CA ALA A 150 8.46 -0.59 10.64
C ALA A 150 9.41 -1.44 11.48
N ILE A 151 8.85 -2.32 12.29
CA ILE A 151 9.60 -3.22 13.17
C ILE A 151 9.31 -4.65 12.77
N PHE A 152 10.35 -5.44 12.63
CA PHE A 152 10.27 -6.87 12.32
C PHE A 152 10.97 -7.67 13.38
N TYR A 153 10.51 -8.90 13.58
CA TYR A 153 11.15 -9.90 14.42
C TYR A 153 11.15 -11.26 13.72
N GLY A 154 12.34 -11.83 13.52
CA GLY A 154 12.47 -13.12 12.85
C GLY A 154 11.84 -13.17 11.46
N GLY A 155 11.95 -12.08 10.69
CA GLY A 155 11.38 -11.95 9.34
C GLY A 155 9.87 -11.66 9.29
N SER A 156 9.21 -11.55 10.43
CA SER A 156 7.79 -11.22 10.50
C SER A 156 7.58 -9.79 10.98
N LEU A 157 6.59 -9.10 10.39
CA LEU A 157 6.18 -7.79 10.87
C LEU A 157 5.73 -7.88 12.34
N SER A 158 6.33 -7.06 13.19
CA SER A 158 5.97 -7.01 14.60
C SER A 158 4.56 -6.44 14.76
N PRO A 159 3.74 -6.98 15.68
CA PRO A 159 2.46 -6.36 16.01
C PRO A 159 2.66 -4.90 16.42
N HIS A 160 1.73 -4.03 16.02
CA HIS A 160 1.74 -2.66 16.51
C HIS A 160 1.66 -2.67 18.05
N ILE A 161 2.59 -1.98 18.68
CA ILE A 161 2.52 -1.75 20.13
C ILE A 161 1.43 -0.70 20.34
N GLU A 162 0.39 -1.05 21.08
CA GLU A 162 -0.68 -0.14 21.45
C GLU A 162 -0.20 0.85 22.52
#